data_d9e1d0b843b865f261d3774370655396
#
_entry.id   d9e1d0b843b865f261d3774370655396
#
_cell.length_a   1.000
_cell.length_b   1.000
_cell.length_c   1.000
_cell.angle_alpha   90.00
_cell.angle_beta   90.00
_cell.angle_gamma   90.00
#
_symmetry.space_group_name_H-M   'P 1'
#
loop_
_entity.id
_entity.type
_entity.pdbx_description
1 polymer ?
#
loop_
_entity_poly.entity_id
_entity_poly.type
_entity_poly.pdbx_seq_one_letter_code
_entity_poly.pdbx_strand_id
1 'polypeptide(L)'
;VGPDDYASMKEVVRRRYQRAIEENAPLPDLIITDGGKGQMEVVREVIEDELRLNIPIAGLAKDNRHRTSELLFGFPPQTIGIKQHSPLFRLLTQIQDEVHRFAISFHRDKRSKRQVASALDTIKGIGEKTKTALLKEFKSVKRIKEASLEDIAAVVGEAKAKIVKEGL
;
A
#
# COMPACT_ATOMS: atom_id res chain seq x y z
N VAL A 1 -15.91 -6.12 -3.65
CA VAL A 1 -15.28 -5.73 -2.37
C VAL A 1 -15.93 -6.58 -1.31
N GLY A 2 -15.17 -7.42 -0.63
CA GLY A 2 -15.66 -8.31 0.42
C GLY A 2 -15.66 -7.65 1.81
N PRO A 3 -16.30 -8.29 2.81
CA PRO A 3 -16.32 -7.80 4.20
C PRO A 3 -14.93 -7.56 4.77
N ASP A 4 -13.95 -8.40 4.41
CA ASP A 4 -12.56 -8.28 4.86
C ASP A 4 -11.85 -7.03 4.30
N ASP A 5 -12.23 -6.59 3.09
CA ASP A 5 -11.67 -5.40 2.48
C ASP A 5 -12.12 -4.13 3.21
N TYR A 6 -13.39 -4.08 3.62
CA TYR A 6 -13.92 -2.96 4.41
C TYR A 6 -13.33 -2.92 5.82
N ALA A 7 -13.18 -4.06 6.48
CA ALA A 7 -12.52 -4.15 7.78
C ALA A 7 -11.06 -3.68 7.72
N SER A 8 -10.34 -4.09 6.70
CA SER A 8 -8.96 -3.65 6.44
C SER A 8 -8.89 -2.15 6.18
N MET A 9 -9.84 -1.60 5.43
CA MET A 9 -9.92 -0.16 5.17
C MET A 9 -10.19 0.63 6.45
N LYS A 10 -11.15 0.20 7.28
CA LYS A 10 -11.42 0.81 8.60
C LYS A 10 -10.17 0.88 9.45
N GLU A 11 -9.42 -0.22 9.54
CA GLU A 11 -8.21 -0.30 10.34
C GLU A 11 -7.12 0.67 9.82
N VAL A 12 -6.91 0.72 8.51
CA VAL A 12 -5.91 1.61 7.90
C VAL A 12 -6.27 3.07 8.14
N VAL A 13 -7.53 3.45 7.93
CA VAL A 13 -8.02 4.82 8.13
C VAL A 13 -7.91 5.20 9.61
N ARG A 14 -8.36 4.33 10.52
CA ARG A 14 -8.27 4.54 11.98
C ARG A 14 -6.83 4.80 12.41
N ARG A 15 -5.91 3.93 12.07
CA ARG A 15 -4.49 4.08 12.41
C ARG A 15 -3.89 5.36 11.88
N ARG A 16 -4.20 5.71 10.64
CA ARG A 16 -3.69 6.92 10.00
C ARG A 16 -4.10 8.17 10.76
N TYR A 17 -5.39 8.32 11.02
CA TYR A 17 -5.93 9.55 11.60
C TYR A 17 -5.78 9.60 13.11
N GLN A 18 -5.84 8.48 13.80
CA GLN A 18 -5.49 8.41 15.23
C GLN A 18 -4.05 8.87 15.46
N ARG A 19 -3.12 8.38 14.67
CA ARG A 19 -1.74 8.82 14.72
C ARG A 19 -1.58 10.31 14.39
N ALA A 20 -2.30 10.82 13.41
CA ALA A 20 -2.28 12.23 13.08
C ALA A 20 -2.76 13.11 14.25
N ILE A 21 -3.79 12.67 14.98
CA ILE A 21 -4.26 13.35 16.20
C ILE A 21 -3.20 13.30 17.29
N GLU A 22 -2.62 12.13 17.56
CA GLU A 22 -1.59 11.96 18.60
C GLU A 22 -0.33 12.79 18.34
N GLU A 23 0.07 12.93 17.09
CA GLU A 23 1.24 13.69 16.64
C GLU A 23 0.94 15.17 16.39
N ASN A 24 -0.30 15.64 16.59
CA ASN A 24 -0.76 16.98 16.20
C ASN A 24 -0.42 17.34 14.74
N ALA A 25 -0.45 16.33 13.86
CA ALA A 25 -0.20 16.51 12.44
C ALA A 25 -1.39 17.22 11.75
N PRO A 26 -1.15 18.03 10.71
CA PRO A 26 -2.24 18.67 9.98
C PRO A 26 -3.16 17.64 9.34
N LEU A 27 -4.47 17.84 9.52
CA LEU A 27 -5.49 17.01 8.88
C LEU A 27 -5.74 17.50 7.45
N PRO A 28 -6.14 16.60 6.53
CA PRO A 28 -6.48 17.00 5.16
C PRO A 28 -7.79 17.80 5.12
N ASP A 29 -7.94 18.62 4.10
CA ASP A 29 -9.18 19.37 3.82
C ASP A 29 -10.24 18.51 3.12
N LEU A 30 -9.84 17.39 2.51
CA LEU A 30 -10.70 16.47 1.80
C LEU A 30 -10.09 15.07 1.79
N ILE A 31 -10.93 14.06 2.00
CA ILE A 31 -10.58 12.64 1.82
C ILE A 31 -11.27 12.16 0.54
N ILE A 32 -10.52 11.54 -0.37
CA ILE A 32 -11.07 10.92 -1.58
C ILE A 32 -10.86 9.41 -1.51
N THR A 33 -11.95 8.65 -1.58
CA THR A 33 -11.88 7.19 -1.67
C THR A 33 -11.80 6.73 -3.13
N ASP A 34 -10.98 5.71 -3.41
CA ASP A 34 -10.95 5.03 -4.71
C ASP A 34 -12.10 4.03 -4.84
N GLY A 35 -13.31 4.51 -4.65
CA GLY A 35 -14.54 3.74 -4.70
C GLY A 35 -15.75 4.59 -4.34
N GLY A 36 -16.93 4.02 -4.57
CA GLY A 36 -18.19 4.71 -4.37
C GLY A 36 -18.71 4.66 -2.94
N LYS A 37 -20.06 4.65 -2.84
CA LYS A 37 -20.82 4.79 -1.59
C LYS A 37 -20.35 3.92 -0.43
N GLY A 38 -20.07 2.63 -0.68
CA GLY A 38 -19.67 1.70 0.38
C GLY A 38 -18.34 2.07 1.03
N GLN A 39 -17.33 2.47 0.23
CA GLN A 39 -16.05 2.91 0.76
C GLN A 39 -16.14 4.26 1.47
N MET A 40 -16.94 5.19 0.92
CA MET A 40 -17.19 6.47 1.56
C MET A 40 -17.81 6.29 2.95
N GLU A 41 -18.80 5.40 3.09
CA GLU A 41 -19.45 5.12 4.36
C GLU A 41 -18.50 4.53 5.40
N VAL A 42 -17.65 3.58 4.98
CA VAL A 42 -16.61 3.01 5.84
C VAL A 42 -15.65 4.07 6.39
N VAL A 43 -15.24 5.01 5.54
CA VAL A 43 -14.36 6.12 5.95
C VAL A 43 -15.10 7.09 6.87
N ARG A 44 -16.37 7.41 6.56
CA ARG A 44 -17.22 8.27 7.39
C ARG A 44 -17.36 7.74 8.81
N GLU A 45 -17.68 6.44 8.95
CA GLU A 45 -17.79 5.82 10.27
C GLU A 45 -16.55 6.02 11.13
N VAL A 46 -15.36 5.86 10.54
CA VAL A 46 -14.10 6.07 11.28
C VAL A 46 -13.87 7.54 11.58
N ILE A 47 -14.00 8.40 10.58
CA ILE A 47 -13.66 9.83 10.71
C ILE A 47 -14.66 10.55 11.63
N GLU A 48 -15.96 10.37 11.40
CA GLU A 48 -16.99 11.10 12.11
C GLU A 48 -17.43 10.40 13.40
N ASP A 49 -17.77 9.10 13.34
CA ASP A 49 -18.36 8.40 14.45
C ASP A 49 -17.33 7.96 15.50
N GLU A 50 -16.17 7.44 15.08
CA GLU A 50 -15.13 6.96 16.00
C GLU A 50 -14.19 8.09 16.45
N LEU A 51 -13.63 8.85 15.52
CA LEU A 51 -12.60 9.86 15.80
C LEU A 51 -13.15 11.27 16.02
N ARG A 52 -14.43 11.49 15.76
CA ARG A 52 -15.11 12.78 15.92
C ARG A 52 -14.47 13.92 15.13
N LEU A 53 -13.91 13.60 13.98
CA LEU A 53 -13.33 14.56 13.06
C LEU A 53 -14.38 15.03 12.04
N ASN A 54 -14.24 16.26 11.59
CA ASN A 54 -15.10 16.85 10.56
C ASN A 54 -14.26 17.11 9.30
N ILE A 55 -14.10 16.09 8.45
CA ILE A 55 -13.34 16.17 7.20
C ILE A 55 -14.28 15.76 6.07
N PRO A 56 -14.46 16.60 5.04
CA PRO A 56 -15.26 16.26 3.87
C PRO A 56 -14.77 14.98 3.18
N ILE A 57 -15.69 14.14 2.73
CA ILE A 57 -15.40 12.86 2.08
C ILE A 57 -16.04 12.81 0.70
N ALA A 58 -15.23 12.46 -0.29
CA ALA A 58 -15.65 12.21 -1.66
C ALA A 58 -15.30 10.78 -2.08
N GLY A 59 -15.93 10.28 -3.13
CA GLY A 59 -15.65 8.96 -3.68
C GLY A 59 -15.58 8.99 -5.20
N LEU A 60 -14.64 8.25 -5.77
CA LEU A 60 -14.53 8.03 -7.20
C LEU A 60 -15.28 6.75 -7.58
N ALA A 61 -16.52 6.90 -8.05
CA ALA A 61 -17.30 5.77 -8.54
C ALA A 61 -16.79 5.31 -9.91
N LYS A 62 -16.78 4.00 -10.12
CA LYS A 62 -16.29 3.37 -11.35
C LYS A 62 -17.46 2.85 -12.17
N ASP A 63 -17.31 2.92 -13.50
CA ASP A 63 -18.22 2.26 -14.43
C ASP A 63 -17.99 0.74 -14.45
N ASN A 64 -18.82 0.02 -15.22
CA ASN A 64 -18.70 -1.43 -15.39
C ASN A 64 -17.36 -1.89 -16.03
N ARG A 65 -16.57 -0.95 -16.53
CA ARG A 65 -15.22 -1.18 -17.08
C ARG A 65 -14.13 -0.77 -16.12
N HIS A 66 -14.46 -0.56 -14.83
CA HIS A 66 -13.55 -0.11 -13.76
C HIS A 66 -12.85 1.23 -14.03
N ARG A 67 -13.46 2.11 -14.84
CA ARG A 67 -12.96 3.46 -15.09
C ARG A 67 -13.73 4.45 -14.24
N THR A 68 -13.05 5.52 -13.79
CA THR A 68 -13.72 6.64 -13.10
C THR A 68 -14.85 7.17 -13.98
N SER A 69 -16.06 7.16 -13.43
CA SER A 69 -17.25 7.65 -14.14
C SER A 69 -17.86 8.84 -13.43
N GLU A 70 -17.85 8.85 -12.11
CA GLU A 70 -18.55 9.84 -11.30
C GLU A 70 -17.75 10.22 -10.06
N LEU A 71 -17.86 11.47 -9.65
CA LEU A 71 -17.45 11.94 -8.34
C LEU A 71 -18.68 12.01 -7.45
N LEU A 72 -18.62 11.30 -6.32
CA LEU A 72 -19.64 11.35 -5.28
C LEU A 72 -19.17 12.23 -4.14
N PHE A 73 -20.08 12.96 -3.51
CA PHE A 73 -19.77 13.83 -2.39
C PHE A 73 -20.88 13.85 -1.35
N GLY A 74 -20.49 13.91 -0.09
CA GLY A 74 -21.41 14.10 1.03
C GLY A 74 -22.17 12.84 1.47
N PHE A 75 -23.06 13.03 2.45
CA PHE A 75 -23.92 11.97 2.98
C PHE A 75 -25.35 12.50 3.18
N PRO A 76 -26.36 11.95 2.48
CA PRO A 76 -26.21 10.85 1.51
C PRO A 76 -25.36 11.25 0.30
N PRO A 77 -24.59 10.32 -0.31
CA PRO A 77 -23.73 10.62 -1.44
C PRO A 77 -24.50 11.14 -2.64
N GLN A 78 -24.09 12.30 -3.14
CA GLN A 78 -24.64 12.93 -4.33
C GLN A 78 -23.61 12.94 -5.44
N THR A 79 -24.03 12.69 -6.68
CA THR A 79 -23.14 12.76 -7.84
C THR A 79 -22.86 14.20 -8.20
N ILE A 80 -21.58 14.53 -8.27
CA ILE A 80 -21.12 15.78 -8.85
C ILE A 80 -20.80 15.52 -10.34
N GLY A 81 -21.51 16.19 -11.23
CA GLY A 81 -21.30 16.04 -12.66
C GLY A 81 -19.92 16.53 -13.08
N ILE A 82 -19.12 15.63 -13.64
CA ILE A 82 -17.82 15.96 -14.21
C ILE A 82 -17.87 15.69 -15.71
N LYS A 83 -17.55 16.72 -16.50
CA LYS A 83 -17.42 16.53 -17.95
C LYS A 83 -16.22 15.63 -18.24
N GLN A 84 -16.41 14.58 -19.03
CA GLN A 84 -15.31 13.78 -19.57
C GLN A 84 -14.30 14.68 -20.27
N HIS A 85 -13.02 14.40 -20.09
CA HIS A 85 -11.90 15.17 -20.63
C HIS A 85 -11.72 16.60 -20.07
N SER A 86 -12.51 17.00 -19.07
CA SER A 86 -12.24 18.25 -18.34
C SER A 86 -10.92 18.19 -17.57
N PRO A 87 -10.32 19.34 -17.22
CA PRO A 87 -9.12 19.34 -16.36
C PRO A 87 -9.33 18.60 -15.03
N LEU A 88 -10.50 18.77 -14.42
CA LEU A 88 -10.85 18.07 -13.18
C LEU A 88 -10.91 16.54 -13.40
N PHE A 89 -11.54 16.08 -14.48
CA PHE A 89 -11.58 14.64 -14.79
C PHE A 89 -10.18 14.06 -14.99
N ARG A 90 -9.30 14.77 -15.70
CA ARG A 90 -7.91 14.35 -15.90
C ARG A 90 -7.15 14.26 -14.57
N LEU A 91 -7.30 15.25 -13.70
CA LEU A 91 -6.67 15.25 -12.38
C LEU A 91 -7.13 14.06 -11.55
N LEU A 92 -8.43 13.81 -11.46
CA LEU A 92 -8.98 12.68 -10.69
C LEU A 92 -8.52 11.34 -11.25
N THR A 93 -8.45 11.18 -12.58
CA THR A 93 -7.91 9.99 -13.21
C THR A 93 -6.42 9.80 -12.89
N GLN A 94 -5.62 10.85 -12.92
CA GLN A 94 -4.20 10.80 -12.55
C GLN A 94 -4.01 10.39 -11.08
N ILE A 95 -4.81 10.94 -10.18
CA ILE A 95 -4.79 10.55 -8.76
C ILE A 95 -5.11 9.07 -8.61
N GLN A 96 -6.14 8.57 -9.29
CA GLN A 96 -6.53 7.16 -9.26
C GLN A 96 -5.43 6.24 -9.80
N ASP A 97 -4.85 6.59 -10.94
CA ASP A 97 -3.75 5.84 -11.55
C ASP A 97 -2.54 5.77 -10.62
N GLU A 98 -2.22 6.87 -9.93
CA GLU A 98 -1.10 6.91 -8.98
C GLU A 98 -1.38 6.06 -7.73
N VAL A 99 -2.59 6.08 -7.19
CA VAL A 99 -2.99 5.23 -6.07
C VAL A 99 -2.87 3.75 -6.45
N HIS A 100 -3.35 3.37 -7.64
CA HIS A 100 -3.21 2.01 -8.15
C HIS A 100 -1.74 1.62 -8.36
N ARG A 101 -0.95 2.50 -8.97
CA ARG A 101 0.49 2.28 -9.17
C ARG A 101 1.21 2.05 -7.83
N PHE A 102 0.91 2.87 -6.85
CA PHE A 102 1.47 2.75 -5.50
C PHE A 102 1.08 1.42 -4.85
N ALA A 103 -0.21 1.06 -4.90
CA ALA A 103 -0.70 -0.20 -4.33
C ALA A 103 -0.03 -1.42 -4.98
N ILE A 104 0.09 -1.45 -6.31
CA ILE A 104 0.76 -2.53 -7.05
C ILE A 104 2.24 -2.61 -6.65
N SER A 105 2.95 -1.49 -6.60
CA SER A 105 4.36 -1.42 -6.21
C SER A 105 4.56 -1.94 -4.78
N PHE A 106 3.73 -1.51 -3.86
CA PHE A 106 3.77 -1.94 -2.46
C PHE A 106 3.53 -3.43 -2.30
N HIS A 107 2.52 -3.99 -2.99
CA HIS A 107 2.25 -5.42 -2.97
C HIS A 107 3.36 -6.23 -3.61
N ARG A 108 3.96 -5.73 -4.69
CA ARG A 108 5.10 -6.37 -5.36
C ARG A 108 6.32 -6.43 -4.45
N ASP A 109 6.64 -5.34 -3.76
CA ASP A 109 7.74 -5.28 -2.81
C ASP A 109 7.51 -6.22 -1.61
N LYS A 110 6.28 -6.27 -1.10
CA LYS A 110 5.90 -7.17 -0.01
C LYS A 110 6.01 -8.64 -0.40
N ARG A 111 5.55 -9.02 -1.62
CA ARG A 111 5.69 -10.37 -2.15
C ARG A 111 7.15 -10.74 -2.35
N SER A 112 7.95 -9.86 -2.94
CA SER A 112 9.38 -10.06 -3.13
C SER A 112 10.09 -10.32 -1.81
N LYS A 113 9.86 -9.48 -0.80
CA LYS A 113 10.43 -9.65 0.54
C LYS A 113 10.03 -10.97 1.19
N ARG A 114 8.76 -11.38 1.07
CA ARG A 114 8.28 -12.68 1.60
C ARG A 114 8.93 -13.87 0.89
N GLN A 115 9.06 -13.82 -0.43
CA GLN A 115 9.72 -14.87 -1.20
C GLN A 115 11.19 -15.02 -0.81
N VAL A 116 11.92 -13.90 -0.64
CA VAL A 116 13.32 -13.93 -0.20
C VAL A 116 13.43 -14.47 1.22
N ALA A 117 12.58 -14.03 2.15
CA ALA A 117 12.55 -14.54 3.50
C ALA A 117 12.33 -16.06 3.51
N SER A 118 11.29 -16.55 2.81
CA SER A 118 10.98 -17.97 2.72
C SER A 118 12.12 -18.80 2.13
N ALA A 119 12.77 -18.32 1.06
CA ALA A 119 13.91 -19.02 0.46
C ALA A 119 15.12 -19.06 1.40
N LEU A 120 15.38 -17.97 2.14
CA LEU A 120 16.47 -17.90 3.10
C LEU A 120 16.18 -18.73 4.38
N ASP A 121 14.91 -18.95 4.72
CA ASP A 121 14.51 -19.77 5.88
C ASP A 121 14.84 -21.25 5.70
N THR A 122 14.98 -21.72 4.48
CA THR A 122 15.38 -23.10 4.19
C THR A 122 16.88 -23.37 4.33
N ILE A 123 17.69 -22.31 4.38
CA ILE A 123 19.16 -22.40 4.46
C ILE A 123 19.62 -22.57 5.90
N LYS A 124 20.18 -23.74 6.22
CA LYS A 124 20.76 -23.98 7.54
C LYS A 124 22.09 -23.19 7.68
N GLY A 125 22.31 -22.60 8.85
CA GLY A 125 23.56 -21.87 9.15
C GLY A 125 23.51 -20.35 8.97
N ILE A 126 22.37 -19.80 8.55
CA ILE A 126 22.13 -18.36 8.55
C ILE A 126 21.05 -17.98 9.55
N GLY A 127 21.35 -17.00 10.42
CA GLY A 127 20.41 -16.49 11.41
C GLY A 127 19.66 -15.25 10.94
N GLU A 128 18.69 -14.80 11.74
CA GLU A 128 17.81 -13.65 11.44
C GLU A 128 18.55 -12.37 11.04
N LYS A 129 19.67 -12.06 11.70
CA LYS A 129 20.50 -10.88 11.35
C LYS A 129 21.04 -10.96 9.92
N THR A 130 21.49 -12.15 9.52
CA THR A 130 22.04 -12.41 8.17
C THR A 130 20.93 -12.32 7.11
N LYS A 131 19.78 -12.93 7.38
CA LYS A 131 18.59 -12.85 6.52
C LYS A 131 18.14 -11.40 6.33
N THR A 132 18.06 -10.63 7.43
CA THR A 132 17.67 -9.22 7.38
C THR A 132 18.65 -8.38 6.57
N ALA A 133 19.94 -8.61 6.68
CA ALA A 133 20.97 -7.91 5.90
C ALA A 133 20.83 -8.22 4.40
N LEU A 134 20.67 -9.49 4.03
CA LEU A 134 20.46 -9.92 2.64
C LEU A 134 19.15 -9.35 2.04
N LEU A 135 18.06 -9.37 2.82
CA LEU A 135 16.79 -8.77 2.41
C LEU A 135 16.88 -7.28 2.15
N LYS A 136 17.62 -6.56 2.98
CA LYS A 136 17.83 -5.13 2.85
C LYS A 136 18.59 -4.77 1.58
N GLU A 137 19.66 -5.50 1.30
CA GLU A 137 20.57 -5.21 0.18
C GLU A 137 20.01 -5.70 -1.16
N PHE A 138 19.70 -6.97 -1.26
CA PHE A 138 19.38 -7.61 -2.54
C PHE A 138 17.90 -7.58 -2.93
N LYS A 139 16.99 -7.44 -2.00
CA LYS A 139 15.53 -7.29 -2.20
C LYS A 139 14.83 -8.46 -2.91
N SER A 140 15.53 -9.37 -3.58
CA SER A 140 14.95 -10.54 -4.25
C SER A 140 15.91 -11.73 -4.29
N VAL A 141 15.36 -12.97 -4.32
CA VAL A 141 16.14 -14.21 -4.45
C VAL A 141 16.95 -14.21 -5.74
N LYS A 142 16.35 -13.74 -6.84
CA LYS A 142 17.03 -13.66 -8.13
C LYS A 142 18.31 -12.84 -8.05
N ARG A 143 18.25 -11.66 -7.42
CA ARG A 143 19.42 -10.80 -7.25
C ARG A 143 20.50 -11.42 -6.36
N ILE A 144 20.11 -12.17 -5.33
CA ILE A 144 21.10 -12.89 -4.49
C ILE A 144 21.77 -14.00 -5.31
N LYS A 145 21.01 -14.73 -6.14
CA LYS A 145 21.57 -15.77 -7.03
C LYS A 145 22.52 -15.20 -8.08
N GLU A 146 22.20 -14.06 -8.65
CA GLU A 146 22.99 -13.36 -9.67
C GLU A 146 24.21 -12.61 -9.08
N ALA A 147 24.15 -12.25 -7.79
CA ALA A 147 25.24 -11.55 -7.12
C ALA A 147 26.50 -12.43 -7.02
N SER A 148 27.68 -11.81 -7.08
CA SER A 148 28.93 -12.51 -6.86
C SER A 148 29.08 -12.98 -5.42
N LEU A 149 29.97 -13.94 -5.18
CA LEU A 149 30.29 -14.35 -3.81
C LEU A 149 30.87 -13.17 -3.00
N GLU A 150 31.64 -12.32 -3.66
CA GLU A 150 32.25 -11.13 -3.08
C GLU A 150 31.23 -10.09 -2.64
N ASP A 151 30.19 -9.85 -3.49
CA ASP A 151 29.11 -8.93 -3.14
C ASP A 151 28.29 -9.43 -1.93
N ILE A 152 28.01 -10.72 -1.88
CA ILE A 152 27.32 -11.32 -0.75
C ILE A 152 28.21 -11.30 0.50
N ALA A 153 29.50 -11.58 0.35
CA ALA A 153 30.46 -11.57 1.44
C ALA A 153 30.65 -10.17 2.04
N ALA A 154 30.58 -9.13 1.24
CA ALA A 154 30.62 -7.74 1.71
C ALA A 154 29.46 -7.41 2.67
N VAL A 155 28.31 -8.11 2.53
CA VAL A 155 27.11 -7.89 3.36
C VAL A 155 27.09 -8.78 4.60
N VAL A 156 27.48 -10.05 4.48
CA VAL A 156 27.27 -11.06 5.52
C VAL A 156 28.53 -11.81 5.97
N GLY A 157 29.66 -11.51 5.35
CA GLY A 157 30.94 -12.18 5.57
C GLY A 157 31.11 -13.45 4.73
N GLU A 158 32.38 -13.85 4.46
CA GLU A 158 32.73 -14.93 3.52
C GLU A 158 32.12 -16.29 3.87
N ALA A 159 32.19 -16.67 5.14
CA ALA A 159 31.67 -17.97 5.59
C ALA A 159 30.15 -18.10 5.32
N LYS A 160 29.39 -17.04 5.58
CA LYS A 160 27.93 -17.02 5.36
C LYS A 160 27.56 -16.86 3.89
N ALA A 161 28.38 -16.13 3.14
CA ALA A 161 28.19 -15.97 1.70
C ALA A 161 28.27 -17.31 0.94
N LYS A 162 29.21 -18.17 1.31
CA LYS A 162 29.32 -19.54 0.78
C LYS A 162 28.07 -20.36 1.07
N ILE A 163 27.60 -20.36 2.33
CA ILE A 163 26.39 -21.07 2.73
C ILE A 163 25.15 -20.59 1.98
N VAL A 164 25.04 -19.28 1.77
CA VAL A 164 23.92 -18.68 1.00
C VAL A 164 23.97 -19.06 -0.46
N LYS A 165 25.14 -19.03 -1.07
CA LYS A 165 25.33 -19.43 -2.49
C LYS A 165 25.05 -20.90 -2.75
N GLU A 166 25.40 -21.78 -1.81
CA GLU A 166 25.17 -23.22 -1.91
C GLU A 166 23.70 -23.59 -1.61
N GLY A 167 23.02 -22.78 -0.80
CA GLY A 167 21.63 -23.02 -0.36
C GLY A 167 20.55 -22.43 -1.26
N LEU A 168 20.89 -21.55 -2.20
CA LEU A 168 19.98 -20.92 -3.15
C LEU A 168 20.17 -21.45 -4.57
#